data_b83a4bba2d357cdba8cb11fc0b3f544c
#
_entry.id   b83a4bba2d357cdba8cb11fc0b3f544c
#
_cell.length_a   1.000
_cell.length_b   1.000
_cell.length_c   1.000
_cell.angle_alpha   90.00
_cell.angle_beta   90.00
_cell.angle_gamma   90.00
#
_symmetry.space_group_name_H-M   'P 1'
#
loop_
_entity.id
_entity.type
_entity.pdbx_description
1 polymer ?
#
loop_
_entity_poly.entity_id
_entity_poly.type
_entity_poly.pdbx_seq_one_letter_code
_entity_poly.pdbx_strand_id
1 'polypeptide(L)'
;MESIEEIYNHFLDSSSKDPIRVGWGGKESQIKRFEVLTSMWDLNNSSILDLGCGLGAFYGYCKERYYNFIYLGLDINPRMIQEAKKTYGDQLFCQIDIFSKEISELKTFDFIFLSGALNLSEDNLDSKVYQIIGRAFDIASKGIAINFLSVKSPEYNPGEAYHNPLKMLELAFEFSRKVTLRHDYMDHDFTLFIFK
;
A
#
# COMPACT_ATOMS: atom_id res chain seq x y z
N MET A 1 18.87 -0.42 14.95
CA MET A 1 17.45 -0.65 14.59
C MET A 1 17.48 -1.57 13.39
N GLU A 2 16.70 -2.67 13.39
CA GLU A 2 16.58 -3.53 12.22
C GLU A 2 16.05 -2.71 11.04
N SER A 3 16.53 -3.01 9.82
CA SER A 3 15.99 -2.39 8.62
C SER A 3 14.59 -2.95 8.32
N ILE A 4 13.77 -2.20 7.58
CA ILE A 4 12.44 -2.66 7.12
C ILE A 4 12.55 -4.00 6.38
N GLU A 5 13.60 -4.17 5.57
CA GLU A 5 13.86 -5.41 4.85
C GLU A 5 14.13 -6.59 5.81
N GLU A 6 14.91 -6.39 6.87
CA GLU A 6 15.19 -7.44 7.88
C GLU A 6 13.92 -7.84 8.63
N ILE A 7 13.06 -6.87 9.01
CA ILE A 7 11.78 -7.12 9.67
C ILE A 7 10.88 -8.01 8.78
N TYR A 8 10.73 -7.66 7.51
CA TYR A 8 9.92 -8.46 6.58
C TYR A 8 10.55 -9.82 6.27
N ASN A 9 11.87 -9.94 6.22
CA ASN A 9 12.54 -11.24 6.08
C ASN A 9 12.24 -12.14 7.29
N HIS A 10 12.19 -11.58 8.50
CA HIS A 10 11.80 -12.33 9.69
C HIS A 10 10.34 -12.84 9.60
N PHE A 11 9.41 -12.01 9.13
CA PHE A 11 8.03 -12.46 8.87
C PHE A 11 7.95 -13.58 7.82
N LEU A 12 8.71 -13.49 6.72
CA LEU A 12 8.78 -14.53 5.70
C LEU A 12 9.26 -15.86 6.27
N ASP A 13 10.21 -15.85 7.18
CA ASP A 13 10.79 -17.04 7.79
C ASP A 13 9.92 -17.62 8.93
N SER A 14 9.09 -16.80 9.58
CA SER A 14 8.30 -17.17 10.76
C SER A 14 6.97 -17.86 10.47
N SER A 15 6.43 -17.76 9.26
CA SER A 15 5.10 -18.28 8.92
C SER A 15 5.00 -18.85 7.52
N SER A 16 4.17 -19.90 7.37
CA SER A 16 3.78 -20.44 6.06
C SER A 16 2.51 -19.79 5.49
N LYS A 17 1.84 -18.87 6.23
CA LYS A 17 0.60 -18.22 5.81
C LYS A 17 0.89 -16.82 5.27
N ASP A 18 0.55 -16.57 4.01
CA ASP A 18 0.87 -15.33 3.30
C ASP A 18 0.51 -14.03 4.03
N PRO A 19 -0.68 -13.86 4.62
CA PRO A 19 -0.97 -12.61 5.33
C PRO A 19 -0.03 -12.35 6.51
N ILE A 20 0.31 -13.39 7.28
CA ILE A 20 1.23 -13.26 8.43
C ILE A 20 2.66 -12.99 7.95
N ARG A 21 3.07 -13.58 6.82
CA ARG A 21 4.40 -13.37 6.21
C ARG A 21 4.65 -11.93 5.75
N VAL A 22 3.63 -11.12 5.65
CA VAL A 22 3.71 -9.69 5.32
C VAL A 22 3.20 -8.80 6.46
N GLY A 23 3.16 -9.33 7.69
CA GLY A 23 2.80 -8.58 8.89
C GLY A 23 1.29 -8.35 9.11
N TRP A 24 0.43 -9.10 8.41
CA TRP A 24 -1.02 -8.97 8.60
C TRP A 24 -1.56 -9.94 9.66
N GLY A 25 -2.56 -9.48 10.42
CA GLY A 25 -3.23 -10.31 11.43
C GLY A 25 -4.06 -11.48 10.88
N GLY A 26 -4.37 -11.48 9.57
CA GLY A 26 -5.10 -12.56 8.91
C GLY A 26 -5.64 -12.21 7.52
N LYS A 27 -6.09 -13.24 6.80
CA LYS A 27 -6.58 -13.11 5.41
C LYS A 27 -7.85 -12.26 5.31
N GLU A 28 -8.76 -12.39 6.27
CA GLU A 28 -10.01 -11.62 6.27
C GLU A 28 -9.76 -10.11 6.41
N SER A 29 -8.88 -9.73 7.33
CA SER A 29 -8.45 -8.36 7.56
C SER A 29 -7.77 -7.78 6.30
N GLN A 30 -6.91 -8.54 5.64
CA GLN A 30 -6.25 -8.13 4.39
C GLN A 30 -7.28 -7.91 3.25
N ILE A 31 -8.21 -8.85 3.05
CA ILE A 31 -9.27 -8.74 2.04
C ILE A 31 -10.15 -7.52 2.31
N LYS A 32 -10.51 -7.28 3.57
CA LYS A 32 -11.31 -6.11 3.94
C LYS A 32 -10.65 -4.79 3.57
N ARG A 33 -9.33 -4.67 3.77
CA ARG A 33 -8.58 -3.49 3.31
C ARG A 33 -8.59 -3.34 1.79
N PHE A 34 -8.41 -4.42 1.05
CA PHE A 34 -8.48 -4.39 -0.42
C PHE A 34 -9.87 -3.99 -0.93
N GLU A 35 -10.95 -4.49 -0.30
CA GLU A 35 -12.32 -4.08 -0.61
C GLU A 35 -12.51 -2.57 -0.42
N VAL A 36 -11.99 -2.03 0.68
CA VAL A 36 -12.10 -0.59 0.94
C VAL A 36 -11.22 0.20 -0.03
N LEU A 37 -9.95 -0.18 -0.22
CA LEU A 37 -9.03 0.51 -1.14
C LEU A 37 -9.59 0.63 -2.56
N THR A 38 -10.32 -0.38 -3.04
CA THR A 38 -10.90 -0.38 -4.40
C THR A 38 -12.31 0.20 -4.47
N SER A 39 -12.95 0.50 -3.33
CA SER A 39 -14.39 0.83 -3.25
C SER A 39 -14.82 2.11 -3.97
N MET A 40 -13.89 3.03 -4.25
CA MET A 40 -14.20 4.33 -4.86
C MET A 40 -14.09 4.34 -6.38
N TRP A 41 -13.58 3.25 -6.99
CA TRP A 41 -13.30 3.23 -8.42
C TRP A 41 -13.63 1.89 -9.08
N ASP A 42 -14.02 1.95 -10.34
CA ASP A 42 -13.99 0.79 -11.21
C ASP A 42 -12.59 0.63 -11.81
N LEU A 43 -11.93 -0.49 -11.53
CA LEU A 43 -10.57 -0.77 -11.99
C LEU A 43 -10.53 -1.53 -13.33
N ASN A 44 -11.67 -1.83 -13.94
CA ASN A 44 -11.72 -2.42 -15.28
C ASN A 44 -11.09 -1.45 -16.31
N ASN A 45 -10.33 -2.00 -17.22
CA ASN A 45 -9.66 -1.24 -18.31
C ASN A 45 -8.75 -0.10 -17.79
N SER A 46 -8.14 -0.25 -16.63
CA SER A 46 -7.31 0.76 -15.99
C SER A 46 -5.86 0.31 -15.83
N SER A 47 -4.98 1.24 -15.47
CA SER A 47 -3.61 0.97 -15.07
C SER A 47 -3.44 1.18 -13.56
N ILE A 48 -2.86 0.20 -12.89
CA ILE A 48 -2.72 0.10 -11.44
C ILE A 48 -1.24 0.02 -11.07
N LEU A 49 -0.81 0.88 -10.16
CA LEU A 49 0.48 0.79 -9.49
C LEU A 49 0.25 0.45 -8.01
N ASP A 50 0.90 -0.62 -7.52
CA ASP A 50 0.84 -1.07 -6.13
C ASP A 50 2.21 -0.84 -5.46
N LEU A 51 2.28 0.14 -4.58
CA LEU A 51 3.49 0.52 -3.87
C LEU A 51 3.58 -0.20 -2.52
N GLY A 52 4.61 -1.03 -2.35
CA GLY A 52 4.73 -1.96 -1.24
C GLY A 52 3.89 -3.21 -1.47
N CYS A 53 4.00 -3.82 -2.65
CA CYS A 53 3.13 -4.92 -3.09
C CYS A 53 3.35 -6.25 -2.34
N GLY A 54 4.45 -6.39 -1.60
CA GLY A 54 4.79 -7.61 -0.86
C GLY A 54 4.77 -8.86 -1.74
N LEU A 55 4.02 -9.87 -1.34
CA LEU A 55 3.85 -11.15 -2.05
C LEU A 55 2.85 -11.06 -3.23
N GLY A 56 2.35 -9.87 -3.59
CA GLY A 56 1.43 -9.67 -4.72
C GLY A 56 -0.04 -10.00 -4.41
N ALA A 57 -0.43 -10.08 -3.14
CA ALA A 57 -1.81 -10.45 -2.74
C ALA A 57 -2.86 -9.50 -3.31
N PHE A 58 -2.56 -8.21 -3.45
CA PHE A 58 -3.47 -7.24 -4.05
C PHE A 58 -3.70 -7.49 -5.55
N TYR A 59 -2.66 -7.89 -6.29
CA TYR A 59 -2.82 -8.35 -7.67
C TYR A 59 -3.77 -9.55 -7.76
N GLY A 60 -3.57 -10.57 -6.88
CA GLY A 60 -4.46 -11.73 -6.82
C GLY A 60 -5.92 -11.34 -6.57
N TYR A 61 -6.16 -10.43 -5.63
CA TYR A 61 -7.48 -9.86 -5.35
C TYR A 61 -8.09 -9.15 -6.57
N CYS A 62 -7.31 -8.31 -7.26
CA CYS A 62 -7.78 -7.59 -8.45
C CYS A 62 -8.10 -8.52 -9.62
N LYS A 63 -7.25 -9.53 -9.86
CA LYS A 63 -7.42 -10.51 -10.93
C LYS A 63 -8.73 -11.30 -10.85
N GLU A 64 -9.24 -11.52 -9.65
CA GLU A 64 -10.52 -12.20 -9.44
C GLU A 64 -11.75 -11.33 -9.69
N ARG A 65 -11.60 -9.99 -9.69
CA ARG A 65 -12.71 -9.02 -9.65
C ARG A 65 -12.79 -8.08 -10.82
N TYR A 66 -11.65 -7.82 -11.46
CA TYR A 66 -11.53 -6.85 -12.56
C TYR A 66 -10.93 -7.49 -13.80
N TYR A 67 -11.21 -6.93 -14.96
CA TYR A 67 -10.73 -7.43 -16.24
C TYR A 67 -9.97 -6.33 -17.02
N ASN A 68 -9.05 -6.77 -17.87
CA ASN A 68 -8.33 -5.92 -18.82
C ASN A 68 -7.58 -4.74 -18.16
N PHE A 69 -7.04 -4.94 -16.96
CA PHE A 69 -6.21 -3.93 -16.29
C PHE A 69 -4.72 -4.20 -16.51
N ILE A 70 -3.93 -3.13 -16.50
CA ILE A 70 -2.47 -3.18 -16.47
C ILE A 70 -2.04 -3.05 -15.02
N TYR A 71 -1.08 -3.86 -14.57
CA TYR A 71 -0.61 -3.83 -13.18
C TYR A 71 0.91 -3.78 -13.12
N LEU A 72 1.42 -3.02 -12.15
CA LEU A 72 2.81 -3.05 -11.71
C LEU A 72 2.85 -3.00 -10.19
N GLY A 73 3.48 -3.99 -9.56
CA GLY A 73 3.76 -4.03 -8.12
C GLY A 73 5.22 -3.71 -7.84
N LEU A 74 5.47 -2.83 -6.89
CA LEU A 74 6.81 -2.45 -6.44
C LEU A 74 6.98 -2.75 -4.97
N ASP A 75 8.13 -3.31 -4.62
CA ASP A 75 8.52 -3.54 -3.23
C ASP A 75 10.05 -3.45 -3.10
N ILE A 76 10.51 -3.03 -1.91
CA ILE A 76 11.95 -2.96 -1.62
C ILE A 76 12.55 -4.35 -1.36
N ASN A 77 11.75 -5.31 -0.84
CA ASN A 77 12.22 -6.62 -0.43
C ASN A 77 12.37 -7.58 -1.62
N PRO A 78 13.62 -7.98 -1.98
CA PRO A 78 13.86 -8.84 -3.15
C PRO A 78 13.25 -10.24 -3.00
N ARG A 79 13.14 -10.77 -1.78
CA ARG A 79 12.54 -12.10 -1.52
C ARG A 79 11.04 -12.07 -1.77
N MET A 80 10.34 -11.01 -1.34
CA MET A 80 8.91 -10.83 -1.62
C MET A 80 8.66 -10.73 -3.11
N ILE A 81 9.43 -9.91 -3.83
CA ILE A 81 9.32 -9.76 -5.28
C ILE A 81 9.57 -11.10 -5.99
N GLN A 82 10.57 -11.87 -5.56
CA GLN A 82 10.84 -13.18 -6.14
C GLN A 82 9.66 -14.15 -5.95
N GLU A 83 9.03 -14.17 -4.79
CA GLU A 83 7.86 -15.02 -4.53
C GLU A 83 6.61 -14.54 -5.28
N ALA A 84 6.36 -13.22 -5.33
CA ALA A 84 5.28 -12.66 -6.12
C ALA A 84 5.41 -13.02 -7.61
N LYS A 85 6.62 -12.90 -8.18
CA LYS A 85 6.92 -13.31 -9.56
C LYS A 85 6.66 -14.78 -9.82
N LYS A 86 7.08 -15.67 -8.91
CA LYS A 86 6.82 -17.12 -9.02
C LYS A 86 5.33 -17.43 -9.02
N THR A 87 4.54 -16.67 -8.26
CA THR A 87 3.10 -16.92 -8.10
C THR A 87 2.27 -16.37 -9.25
N TYR A 88 2.63 -15.18 -9.75
CA TYR A 88 1.77 -14.41 -10.66
C TYR A 88 2.40 -14.05 -12.02
N GLY A 89 3.72 -14.13 -12.15
CA GLY A 89 4.46 -13.86 -13.39
C GLY A 89 5.49 -12.74 -13.27
N ASP A 90 6.58 -12.88 -14.02
CA ASP A 90 7.80 -12.05 -13.89
C ASP A 90 7.60 -10.57 -14.22
N GLN A 91 6.69 -10.25 -15.15
CA GLN A 91 6.56 -8.90 -15.69
C GLN A 91 5.69 -7.96 -14.81
N LEU A 92 5.05 -8.50 -13.78
CA LEU A 92 4.09 -7.78 -12.94
C LEU A 92 4.73 -7.11 -11.72
N PHE A 93 5.98 -7.46 -11.39
CA PHE A 93 6.61 -7.03 -10.14
C PHE A 93 8.05 -6.59 -10.37
N CYS A 94 8.45 -5.52 -9.67
CA CYS A 94 9.80 -4.98 -9.75
C CYS A 94 10.31 -4.61 -8.36
N GLN A 95 11.61 -4.89 -8.10
CA GLN A 95 12.25 -4.45 -6.87
C GLN A 95 12.63 -2.99 -7.02
N ILE A 96 11.93 -2.11 -6.33
CA ILE A 96 12.21 -0.68 -6.26
C ILE A 96 11.87 -0.17 -4.86
N ASP A 97 12.75 0.63 -4.28
CA ASP A 97 12.43 1.40 -3.07
C ASP A 97 11.41 2.49 -3.42
N ILE A 98 10.23 2.44 -2.80
CA ILE A 98 9.15 3.41 -3.03
C ILE A 98 9.56 4.86 -2.68
N PHE A 99 10.62 5.05 -1.91
CA PHE A 99 11.17 6.37 -1.59
C PHE A 99 12.27 6.82 -2.55
N SER A 100 12.69 5.97 -3.50
CA SER A 100 13.70 6.33 -4.50
C SER A 100 13.17 7.33 -5.54
N LYS A 101 14.09 7.99 -6.23
CA LYS A 101 13.73 8.91 -7.33
C LYS A 101 13.16 8.19 -8.55
N GLU A 102 13.43 6.91 -8.70
CA GLU A 102 12.96 6.08 -9.82
C GLU A 102 11.42 6.06 -9.93
N ILE A 103 10.70 6.23 -8.81
CA ILE A 103 9.25 6.36 -8.81
C ILE A 103 8.77 7.54 -9.67
N SER A 104 9.47 8.66 -9.62
CA SER A 104 9.11 9.86 -10.40
C SER A 104 9.42 9.72 -11.91
N GLU A 105 10.18 8.70 -12.30
CA GLU A 105 10.51 8.37 -13.69
C GLU A 105 9.53 7.37 -14.32
N LEU A 106 8.62 6.81 -13.50
CA LEU A 106 7.59 5.90 -13.99
C LEU A 106 6.59 6.64 -14.88
N LYS A 107 6.05 5.91 -15.85
CA LYS A 107 4.89 6.40 -16.60
C LYS A 107 3.69 6.62 -15.68
N THR A 108 2.73 7.41 -16.14
CA THR A 108 1.48 7.65 -15.42
C THR A 108 0.62 6.39 -15.32
N PHE A 109 0.01 6.17 -14.15
CA PHE A 109 -0.99 5.14 -13.89
C PHE A 109 -2.34 5.77 -13.56
N ASP A 110 -3.43 5.06 -13.83
CA ASP A 110 -4.77 5.55 -13.46
C ASP A 110 -4.92 5.64 -11.94
N PHE A 111 -4.58 4.56 -11.26
CA PHE A 111 -4.72 4.44 -9.82
C PHE A 111 -3.44 3.94 -9.16
N ILE A 112 -3.13 4.50 -8.00
CA ILE A 112 -2.01 4.07 -7.18
C ILE A 112 -2.52 3.63 -5.81
N PHE A 113 -2.08 2.47 -5.37
CA PHE A 113 -2.48 1.88 -4.10
C PHE A 113 -1.26 1.68 -3.20
N LEU A 114 -1.47 1.93 -1.90
CA LEU A 114 -0.53 1.58 -0.83
C LEU A 114 -1.30 0.83 0.25
N SER A 115 -1.02 -0.45 0.40
CA SER A 115 -1.67 -1.30 1.39
C SER A 115 -0.67 -1.80 2.43
N GLY A 116 -0.61 -1.15 3.58
CA GLY A 116 0.28 -1.53 4.69
C GLY A 116 1.74 -1.10 4.52
N ALA A 117 2.12 -0.49 3.43
CA ALA A 117 3.50 -0.08 3.14
C ALA A 117 4.07 0.98 4.11
N LEU A 118 3.20 1.67 4.85
CA LEU A 118 3.55 2.74 5.79
C LEU A 118 3.21 2.39 7.25
N ASN A 119 3.06 1.11 7.54
CA ASN A 119 2.65 0.63 8.87
C ASN A 119 3.82 0.25 9.79
N LEU A 120 5.07 0.38 9.35
CA LEU A 120 6.24 0.17 10.21
C LEU A 120 6.80 1.49 10.70
N SER A 121 7.17 1.51 11.99
CA SER A 121 7.78 2.69 12.62
C SER A 121 9.22 2.85 12.15
N GLU A 122 9.55 4.02 11.66
CA GLU A 122 10.89 4.38 11.22
C GLU A 122 11.21 5.87 11.46
N ASP A 123 12.47 6.22 11.37
CA ASP A 123 12.91 7.61 11.52
C ASP A 123 12.35 8.51 10.39
N ASN A 124 11.89 9.70 10.76
CA ASN A 124 11.34 10.69 9.83
C ASN A 124 10.11 10.21 9.03
N LEU A 125 9.31 9.30 9.58
CA LEU A 125 8.16 8.69 8.90
C LEU A 125 7.18 9.74 8.34
N ASP A 126 6.85 10.80 9.09
CA ASP A 126 5.94 11.86 8.60
C ASP A 126 6.46 12.52 7.33
N SER A 127 7.77 12.80 7.23
CA SER A 127 8.39 13.34 6.03
C SER A 127 8.36 12.35 4.86
N LYS A 128 8.57 11.06 5.13
CA LYS A 128 8.49 10.00 4.13
C LYS A 128 7.07 9.82 3.61
N VAL A 129 6.08 9.82 4.49
CA VAL A 129 4.66 9.78 4.11
C VAL A 129 4.31 10.94 3.18
N TYR A 130 4.72 12.17 3.51
CA TYR A 130 4.51 13.33 2.65
C TYR A 130 5.14 13.14 1.27
N GLN A 131 6.39 12.71 1.22
CA GLN A 131 7.12 12.51 -0.04
C GLN A 131 6.48 11.43 -0.92
N ILE A 132 6.09 10.29 -0.35
CA ILE A 132 5.51 9.21 -1.16
C ILE A 132 4.11 9.58 -1.68
N ILE A 133 3.29 10.28 -0.88
CA ILE A 133 2.00 10.80 -1.35
C ILE A 133 2.20 11.78 -2.49
N GLY A 134 3.15 12.71 -2.39
CA GLY A 134 3.45 13.67 -3.45
C GLY A 134 3.88 12.97 -4.75
N ARG A 135 4.85 12.05 -4.69
CA ARG A 135 5.30 11.28 -5.86
C ARG A 135 4.18 10.43 -6.47
N ALA A 136 3.42 9.73 -5.62
CA ALA A 136 2.28 8.95 -6.08
C ALA A 136 1.23 9.85 -6.76
N PHE A 137 0.97 11.02 -6.18
CA PHE A 137 0.02 11.96 -6.76
C PHE A 137 0.51 12.50 -8.11
N ASP A 138 1.80 12.79 -8.29
CA ASP A 138 2.36 13.29 -9.54
C ASP A 138 2.18 12.29 -10.70
N ILE A 139 2.34 10.99 -10.44
CA ILE A 139 2.23 9.94 -11.46
C ILE A 139 0.84 9.29 -11.54
N ALA A 140 -0.12 9.67 -10.67
CA ALA A 140 -1.51 9.23 -10.78
C ALA A 140 -2.28 10.09 -11.78
N SER A 141 -3.13 9.51 -12.62
CA SER A 141 -4.04 10.26 -13.51
C SER A 141 -5.46 10.41 -12.97
N LYS A 142 -5.91 9.51 -12.08
CA LYS A 142 -7.26 9.54 -11.50
C LYS A 142 -7.27 9.64 -9.99
N GLY A 143 -6.35 8.95 -9.29
CA GLY A 143 -6.26 9.07 -7.84
C GLY A 143 -5.37 8.04 -7.17
N ILE A 144 -5.22 8.22 -5.86
CA ILE A 144 -4.46 7.32 -5.00
C ILE A 144 -5.31 6.88 -3.81
N ALA A 145 -5.13 5.65 -3.32
CA ALA A 145 -5.73 5.15 -2.10
C ALA A 145 -4.66 4.54 -1.20
N ILE A 146 -4.69 4.92 0.07
CA ILE A 146 -3.69 4.52 1.05
C ILE A 146 -4.43 4.10 2.32
N ASN A 147 -4.12 2.92 2.87
CA ASN A 147 -4.56 2.59 4.21
C ASN A 147 -3.43 2.77 5.23
N PHE A 148 -3.81 3.11 6.44
CA PHE A 148 -2.94 3.37 7.58
C PHE A 148 -3.49 2.69 8.84
N LEU A 149 -2.59 2.32 9.75
CA LEU A 149 -2.98 2.04 11.13
C LEU A 149 -3.35 3.35 11.84
N SER A 150 -4.45 3.33 12.59
CA SER A 150 -5.03 4.50 13.24
C SER A 150 -4.54 4.66 14.68
N VAL A 151 -4.23 5.90 15.09
CA VAL A 151 -4.08 6.24 16.54
C VAL A 151 -5.38 6.04 17.33
N LYS A 152 -6.47 5.61 16.72
CA LYS A 152 -7.72 5.21 17.37
C LYS A 152 -7.81 3.71 17.60
N SER A 153 -6.77 2.96 17.20
CA SER A 153 -6.70 1.52 17.48
C SER A 153 -6.90 1.22 18.96
N PRO A 154 -7.69 0.20 19.33
CA PRO A 154 -7.81 -0.25 20.71
C PRO A 154 -6.53 -0.89 21.25
N GLU A 155 -5.66 -1.35 20.35
CA GLU A 155 -4.40 -2.01 20.68
C GLU A 155 -3.25 -1.46 19.81
N TYR A 156 -2.05 -1.45 20.39
CA TYR A 156 -0.82 -0.99 19.73
C TYR A 156 0.23 -2.09 19.80
N ASN A 157 0.81 -2.42 18.64
CA ASN A 157 1.92 -3.37 18.59
C ASN A 157 3.27 -2.64 18.53
N PRO A 158 4.29 -3.12 19.22
CA PRO A 158 5.64 -2.55 19.10
C PRO A 158 6.16 -2.62 17.67
N GLY A 159 6.78 -1.54 17.21
CA GLY A 159 7.35 -1.46 15.86
C GLY A 159 6.36 -1.04 14.77
N GLU A 160 5.05 -0.98 15.07
CA GLU A 160 4.05 -0.45 14.13
C GLU A 160 3.94 1.08 14.23
N ALA A 161 3.60 1.71 13.12
CA ALA A 161 3.36 3.14 12.99
C ALA A 161 1.85 3.43 12.93
N TYR A 162 1.39 4.22 13.87
CA TYR A 162 -0.01 4.62 13.98
C TYR A 162 -0.17 6.10 13.61
N HIS A 163 -1.04 6.37 12.65
CA HIS A 163 -1.24 7.69 12.09
C HIS A 163 -2.50 8.36 12.61
N ASN A 164 -2.46 9.68 12.76
CA ASN A 164 -3.64 10.45 13.12
C ASN A 164 -4.50 10.73 11.86
N PRO A 165 -5.75 10.23 11.79
CA PRO A 165 -6.59 10.40 10.60
C PRO A 165 -6.79 11.85 10.19
N LEU A 166 -6.92 12.78 11.14
CA LEU A 166 -7.11 14.21 10.84
C LEU A 166 -5.85 14.84 10.26
N LYS A 167 -4.66 14.51 10.79
CA LYS A 167 -3.39 14.98 10.22
C LYS A 167 -3.17 14.46 8.80
N MET A 168 -3.50 13.19 8.55
CA MET A 168 -3.40 12.60 7.21
C MET A 168 -4.40 13.22 6.24
N LEU A 169 -5.60 13.58 6.71
CA LEU A 169 -6.58 14.31 5.91
C LEU A 169 -6.09 15.73 5.57
N GLU A 170 -5.54 16.46 6.54
CA GLU A 170 -4.95 17.79 6.32
C GLU A 170 -3.81 17.72 5.30
N LEU A 171 -2.90 16.74 5.44
CA LEU A 171 -1.82 16.51 4.50
C LEU A 171 -2.34 16.21 3.08
N ALA A 172 -3.39 15.42 2.94
CA ALA A 172 -3.99 15.11 1.64
C ALA A 172 -4.55 16.35 0.94
N PHE A 173 -5.09 17.30 1.67
CA PHE A 173 -5.59 18.57 1.14
C PHE A 173 -4.47 19.47 0.55
N GLU A 174 -3.22 19.23 0.88
CA GLU A 174 -2.10 19.92 0.20
C GLU A 174 -1.95 19.49 -1.26
N PHE A 175 -2.39 18.29 -1.62
CA PHE A 175 -2.30 17.74 -2.97
C PHE A 175 -3.60 17.87 -3.78
N SER A 176 -4.76 17.71 -3.14
CA SER A 176 -6.06 17.79 -3.83
C SER A 176 -7.16 18.35 -2.91
N ARG A 177 -8.12 19.07 -3.52
CA ARG A 177 -9.34 19.47 -2.85
C ARG A 177 -10.40 18.37 -2.77
N LYS A 178 -10.19 17.26 -3.48
CA LYS A 178 -11.10 16.12 -3.54
C LYS A 178 -10.48 14.97 -2.76
N VAL A 179 -10.89 14.80 -1.52
CA VAL A 179 -10.37 13.81 -0.59
C VAL A 179 -11.51 13.09 0.10
N THR A 180 -11.40 11.80 0.32
CA THR A 180 -12.30 11.01 1.15
C THR A 180 -11.48 10.25 2.18
N LEU A 181 -11.88 10.34 3.45
CA LEU A 181 -11.34 9.51 4.53
C LEU A 181 -12.42 8.53 4.97
N ARG A 182 -12.06 7.24 5.03
CA ARG A 182 -12.91 6.16 5.56
C ARG A 182 -12.27 5.54 6.79
N HIS A 183 -13.00 5.55 7.91
CA HIS A 183 -12.63 4.93 9.19
C HIS A 183 -13.84 4.19 9.76
N ASP A 184 -14.60 3.51 8.89
CA ASP A 184 -15.89 2.89 9.20
C ASP A 184 -15.89 1.36 9.00
N TYR A 185 -14.72 0.75 8.79
CA TYR A 185 -14.63 -0.65 8.40
C TYR A 185 -13.81 -1.54 9.36
N MET A 186 -12.87 -0.95 10.10
CA MET A 186 -12.10 -1.57 11.18
C MET A 186 -11.70 -0.50 12.20
N ASP A 187 -11.65 -0.84 13.50
CA ASP A 187 -11.34 0.11 14.58
C ASP A 187 -9.88 0.61 14.52
N HIS A 188 -8.99 -0.21 13.99
CA HIS A 188 -7.54 0.04 13.96
C HIS A 188 -7.02 0.56 12.62
N ASP A 189 -7.88 0.70 11.59
CA ASP A 189 -7.48 1.13 10.25
C ASP A 189 -8.34 2.27 9.73
N PHE A 190 -7.72 3.13 8.92
CA PHE A 190 -8.44 4.06 8.05
C PHE A 190 -7.83 4.08 6.65
N THR A 191 -8.63 4.48 5.68
CA THR A 191 -8.21 4.63 4.28
C THR A 191 -8.44 6.07 3.83
N LEU A 192 -7.44 6.61 3.16
CA LEU A 192 -7.46 7.92 2.55
C LEU A 192 -7.47 7.79 1.03
N PHE A 193 -8.41 8.48 0.37
CA PHE A 193 -8.53 8.58 -1.07
C PHE A 193 -8.26 10.02 -1.50
N ILE A 194 -7.33 10.20 -2.43
CA ILE A 194 -6.97 11.51 -2.97
C ILE A 194 -7.22 11.46 -4.48
N PHE A 195 -8.16 12.26 -4.97
CA PHE A 195 -8.58 12.28 -6.38
C PHE A 195 -7.85 13.37 -7.16
N LYS A 196 -7.58 13.11 -8.42
CA LYS A 196 -7.09 14.12 -9.39
C LYS A 196 -8.17 15.08 -9.81
#